data_637487a1cf78d3ebde810ade1fd3c92f
#
_entry.id   637487a1cf78d3ebde810ade1fd3c92f
#
_cell.length_a   1.000
_cell.length_b   1.000
_cell.length_c   1.000
_cell.angle_alpha   90.00
_cell.angle_beta   90.00
_cell.angle_gamma   90.00
#
_symmetry.space_group_name_H-M   'P 1'
#
loop_
_entity.id
_entity.type
_entity.pdbx_description
1 polymer ?
#
loop_
_entity_poly.entity_id
_entity_poly.type
_entity_poly.pdbx_seq_one_letter_code
_entity_poly.pdbx_strand_id
1 'polypeptide(L)'
;MDLTRNRSRREFLRTAGLAGMAISSLPVPAPGEEPDQKPVTANSPLPHWRGFNLQYVYDVVKGISAPQDEHFKWISDWGFDFVRLPMTYRAWLKRKVRPGDPALTVDDVYHIDESTLELVDKAVHYGDKYGIHVSLCFHHAPGYRTGMSGKTGEPFLLWRDKEAVEALVFHWELFARRYRGAGASKISFNLFNEPPWYSDDFNGEVYVNRITPAVNAIRTISPERTIIADGAGAGNLCVPELVTLGINQSVHCYIPGNLSHYKVDWMKQQTRWPTPKWPGTVDNAGYVWGEERMREFYAPWKRLIAQGIGVHMGETGGSHRCPHPVLLAWLTDVLELCKDLGIGFALWDFIGGSKFGILDTERNDVAYEDWFGHKLDRKMLSLLQKY
;
A
#
# COMPACT_ATOMS: atom_id res chain seq x y z
N MET A 1 -44.48 -2.79 -6.15
CA MET A 1 -43.68 -4.04 -6.21
C MET A 1 -42.28 -3.69 -5.79
N ASP A 2 -41.97 -4.06 -4.58
CA ASP A 2 -40.80 -3.64 -3.82
C ASP A 2 -39.61 -4.52 -4.18
N LEU A 3 -38.55 -3.96 -4.75
CA LEU A 3 -37.31 -4.67 -5.14
C LEU A 3 -36.10 -4.09 -4.41
N THR A 4 -36.22 -3.85 -3.12
CA THR A 4 -35.06 -3.63 -2.23
C THR A 4 -34.63 -4.94 -1.58
N ARG A 5 -34.03 -5.84 -2.35
CA ARG A 5 -33.28 -6.97 -1.77
C ARG A 5 -31.89 -6.47 -1.36
N ASN A 6 -31.77 -6.24 -0.08
CA ASN A 6 -30.50 -6.02 0.61
C ASN A 6 -29.62 -7.27 0.44
N ARG A 7 -28.68 -7.24 -0.52
CA ARG A 7 -27.68 -8.30 -0.66
C ARG A 7 -26.68 -8.22 0.48
N SER A 8 -26.44 -9.33 1.15
CA SER A 8 -25.60 -9.38 2.35
C SER A 8 -24.13 -9.06 2.05
N ARG A 9 -23.41 -8.53 3.05
CA ARG A 9 -21.95 -8.28 3.06
C ARG A 9 -21.15 -9.50 2.58
N ARG A 10 -21.70 -10.69 2.73
CA ARG A 10 -21.16 -11.98 2.29
C ARG A 10 -21.08 -12.13 0.77
N GLU A 11 -22.07 -11.67 0.04
CA GLU A 11 -22.07 -11.73 -1.44
C GLU A 11 -21.11 -10.73 -2.05
N PHE A 12 -20.90 -9.57 -1.40
CA PHE A 12 -19.93 -8.58 -1.82
C PHE A 12 -18.48 -9.12 -1.79
N LEU A 13 -18.10 -9.82 -0.71
CA LEU A 13 -16.75 -10.38 -0.56
C LEU A 13 -16.45 -11.53 -1.52
N ARG A 14 -17.48 -12.30 -1.94
CA ARG A 14 -17.33 -13.39 -2.91
C ARG A 14 -17.00 -12.94 -4.33
N THR A 15 -17.43 -11.74 -4.71
CA THR A 15 -17.32 -11.25 -6.08
C THR A 15 -16.16 -10.27 -6.30
N ALA A 16 -15.58 -9.71 -5.25
CA ALA A 16 -14.42 -8.83 -5.33
C ALA A 16 -13.09 -9.58 -5.47
N GLY A 17 -13.05 -10.88 -5.14
CA GLY A 17 -11.87 -11.73 -5.23
C GLY A 17 -11.88 -12.58 -6.50
N LEU A 18 -10.98 -12.31 -7.41
CA LEU A 18 -10.73 -13.07 -8.64
C LEU A 18 -9.79 -14.24 -8.40
N ALA A 19 -10.21 -15.18 -7.61
CA ALA A 19 -9.80 -16.58 -7.64
C ALA A 19 -10.79 -17.31 -6.74
N GLY A 20 -11.61 -18.21 -7.32
CA GLY A 20 -12.69 -18.83 -6.59
C GLY A 20 -12.24 -19.63 -5.38
N MET A 21 -12.77 -19.26 -4.22
CA MET A 21 -12.92 -20.16 -3.07
C MET A 21 -14.14 -19.72 -2.27
N ALA A 22 -14.95 -20.69 -1.88
CA ALA A 22 -16.15 -20.49 -1.10
C ALA A 22 -15.83 -20.05 0.33
N ILE A 23 -16.45 -18.95 0.77
CA ILE A 23 -16.32 -18.47 2.15
C ILE A 23 -17.40 -19.15 3.00
N SER A 24 -16.99 -19.95 3.99
CA SER A 24 -17.88 -20.48 5.02
C SER A 24 -18.23 -19.39 6.03
N SER A 25 -19.44 -19.44 6.55
CA SER A 25 -20.03 -18.42 7.42
C SER A 25 -19.56 -18.59 8.86
N LEU A 26 -18.84 -17.62 9.38
CA LEU A 26 -18.74 -17.45 10.83
C LEU A 26 -19.87 -16.56 11.36
N PRO A 27 -20.47 -16.90 12.52
CA PRO A 27 -21.51 -16.07 13.13
C PRO A 27 -20.92 -14.78 13.67
N VAL A 28 -21.68 -13.67 13.56
CA VAL A 28 -21.36 -12.42 14.24
C VAL A 28 -21.61 -12.65 15.73
N PRO A 29 -20.62 -12.43 16.63
CA PRO A 29 -20.87 -12.47 18.05
C PRO A 29 -21.88 -11.39 18.46
N ALA A 30 -22.78 -11.71 19.36
CA ALA A 30 -23.64 -10.75 20.04
C ALA A 30 -22.77 -9.77 20.85
N PRO A 31 -23.26 -8.55 21.17
CA PRO A 31 -22.54 -7.62 22.02
C PRO A 31 -22.41 -8.24 23.43
N GLY A 32 -21.26 -8.85 23.66
CA GLY A 32 -20.82 -9.31 24.98
C GLY A 32 -19.83 -8.31 25.55
N GLU A 33 -19.80 -8.16 26.85
CA GLU A 33 -18.98 -7.25 27.63
C GLU A 33 -17.53 -7.20 27.14
N GLU A 34 -17.04 -5.97 26.88
CA GLU A 34 -15.66 -5.71 26.51
C GLU A 34 -14.73 -6.20 27.62
N PRO A 35 -13.72 -7.04 27.30
CA PRO A 35 -12.68 -7.33 28.28
C PRO A 35 -11.93 -6.03 28.59
N ASP A 36 -11.69 -5.79 29.87
CA ASP A 36 -10.94 -4.66 30.46
C ASP A 36 -9.51 -4.63 29.86
N GLN A 37 -9.37 -4.07 28.66
CA GLN A 37 -8.08 -3.93 27.98
C GLN A 37 -7.37 -2.74 28.59
N LYS A 38 -6.24 -2.99 29.26
CA LYS A 38 -5.30 -1.93 29.66
C LYS A 38 -5.04 -1.03 28.44
N PRO A 39 -5.05 0.30 28.60
CA PRO A 39 -4.79 1.20 27.49
C PRO A 39 -3.44 0.87 26.86
N VAL A 40 -3.46 0.40 25.62
CA VAL A 40 -2.27 0.36 24.78
C VAL A 40 -1.81 1.80 24.67
N THR A 41 -0.56 2.07 25.01
CA THR A 41 0.03 3.40 24.77
C THR A 41 -0.10 3.68 23.29
N ALA A 42 -1.11 4.47 22.91
CA ALA A 42 -1.40 4.79 21.55
C ALA A 42 -0.17 5.42 20.91
N ASN A 43 0.27 4.88 19.78
CA ASN A 43 1.13 5.64 18.89
C ASN A 43 0.40 6.93 18.56
N SER A 44 1.10 8.07 18.67
CA SER A 44 0.52 9.36 18.28
C SER A 44 -0.09 9.25 16.87
N PRO A 45 -1.21 9.94 16.60
CA PRO A 45 -1.76 9.99 15.25
C PRO A 45 -0.65 10.28 14.24
N LEU A 46 -0.70 9.63 13.08
CA LEU A 46 0.25 9.94 12.01
C LEU A 46 0.02 11.39 11.54
N PRO A 47 1.08 12.13 11.20
CA PRO A 47 0.92 13.43 10.51
C PRO A 47 0.11 13.26 9.22
N HIS A 48 -0.50 14.35 8.76
CA HIS A 48 -1.22 14.38 7.48
C HIS A 48 -0.23 14.43 6.31
N TRP A 49 0.65 13.46 6.24
CA TRP A 49 1.65 13.36 5.17
C TRP A 49 0.99 13.23 3.80
N ARG A 50 1.43 14.03 2.84
CA ARG A 50 0.92 14.02 1.47
C ARG A 50 2.07 13.84 0.49
N GLY A 51 1.89 12.96 -0.48
CA GLY A 51 2.96 12.76 -1.44
C GLY A 51 2.75 11.60 -2.40
N PHE A 52 3.82 10.85 -2.64
CA PHE A 52 3.91 9.93 -3.77
C PHE A 52 4.63 8.64 -3.41
N ASN A 53 4.35 7.59 -4.20
CA ASN A 53 5.16 6.38 -4.23
C ASN A 53 6.28 6.54 -5.28
N LEU A 54 7.53 6.21 -4.90
CA LEU A 54 8.71 6.26 -5.77
C LEU A 54 9.29 4.86 -5.98
N GLN A 55 9.29 4.36 -7.21
CA GLN A 55 9.56 2.95 -7.55
C GLN A 55 11.03 2.63 -7.85
N TYR A 56 12.01 3.28 -7.22
CA TYR A 56 13.43 3.08 -7.53
C TYR A 56 13.94 1.65 -7.27
N VAL A 57 13.49 1.03 -6.18
CA VAL A 57 13.95 -0.29 -5.71
C VAL A 57 12.81 -1.32 -5.74
N TYR A 58 11.85 -1.11 -6.64
CA TYR A 58 10.58 -1.80 -6.65
C TYR A 58 10.63 -3.20 -7.28
N ASP A 59 11.29 -3.36 -8.41
CA ASP A 59 11.24 -4.60 -9.21
C ASP A 59 12.59 -4.90 -9.86
N VAL A 60 13.21 -6.03 -9.47
CA VAL A 60 14.50 -6.45 -10.03
C VAL A 60 14.41 -6.86 -11.51
N VAL A 61 13.24 -7.24 -12.01
CA VAL A 61 13.04 -7.65 -13.40
C VAL A 61 12.95 -6.43 -14.30
N LYS A 62 12.24 -5.39 -13.85
CA LYS A 62 12.14 -4.10 -14.56
C LYS A 62 13.40 -3.24 -14.43
N GLY A 63 14.24 -3.58 -13.46
CA GLY A 63 15.48 -2.87 -13.15
C GLY A 63 15.36 -2.02 -11.87
N ILE A 64 16.49 -1.89 -11.20
CA ILE A 64 16.68 -1.02 -10.05
C ILE A 64 17.35 0.26 -10.55
N SER A 65 16.88 1.42 -10.08
CA SER A 65 17.45 2.72 -10.44
C SER A 65 17.85 3.52 -9.20
N ALA A 66 18.76 4.45 -9.37
CA ALA A 66 19.15 5.36 -8.31
C ALA A 66 18.08 6.44 -8.10
N PRO A 67 17.75 6.78 -6.84
CA PRO A 67 16.94 7.96 -6.54
C PRO A 67 17.53 9.21 -7.15
N GLN A 68 16.66 10.09 -7.65
CA GLN A 68 17.04 11.35 -8.27
C GLN A 68 16.77 12.49 -7.30
N ASP A 69 17.76 13.35 -7.09
CA ASP A 69 17.68 14.50 -6.19
C ASP A 69 16.55 15.47 -6.60
N GLU A 70 16.42 15.71 -7.90
CA GLU A 70 15.40 16.59 -8.45
C GLU A 70 13.97 16.09 -8.19
N HIS A 71 13.71 14.79 -8.12
CA HIS A 71 12.38 14.28 -7.83
C HIS A 71 11.94 14.68 -6.41
N PHE A 72 12.82 14.55 -5.42
CA PHE A 72 12.53 14.98 -4.06
C PHE A 72 12.40 16.50 -3.96
N LYS A 73 13.24 17.24 -4.70
CA LYS A 73 13.11 18.70 -4.81
C LYS A 73 11.75 19.10 -5.36
N TRP A 74 11.30 18.51 -6.48
CA TRP A 74 9.99 18.82 -7.08
C TRP A 74 8.83 18.50 -6.15
N ILE A 75 8.88 17.35 -5.45
CA ILE A 75 7.87 16.96 -4.46
C ILE A 75 7.76 18.03 -3.37
N SER A 76 8.89 18.46 -2.82
CA SER A 76 8.95 19.54 -1.82
C SER A 76 8.49 20.89 -2.37
N ASP A 77 8.96 21.29 -3.57
CA ASP A 77 8.56 22.55 -4.22
C ASP A 77 7.04 22.59 -4.50
N TRP A 78 6.41 21.45 -4.75
CA TRP A 78 4.97 21.33 -4.92
C TRP A 78 4.18 21.35 -3.61
N GLY A 79 4.87 21.38 -2.45
CA GLY A 79 4.26 21.46 -1.13
C GLY A 79 3.86 20.10 -0.55
N PHE A 80 4.49 19.01 -1.00
CA PHE A 80 4.32 17.68 -0.44
C PHE A 80 5.49 17.31 0.48
N ASP A 81 5.21 16.47 1.46
CA ASP A 81 6.10 16.15 2.58
C ASP A 81 6.30 14.66 2.82
N PHE A 82 5.86 13.82 1.89
CA PHE A 82 5.87 12.38 2.05
C PHE A 82 6.28 11.62 0.79
N VAL A 83 7.08 10.59 0.99
CA VAL A 83 7.40 9.58 -0.02
C VAL A 83 7.26 8.19 0.59
N ARG A 84 6.47 7.33 -0.04
CA ARG A 84 6.53 5.89 0.20
C ARG A 84 7.50 5.30 -0.81
N LEU A 85 8.45 4.48 -0.33
CA LEU A 85 9.44 3.80 -1.14
C LEU A 85 9.11 2.30 -1.18
N PRO A 86 8.31 1.83 -2.16
CA PRO A 86 8.05 0.41 -2.34
C PRO A 86 9.32 -0.30 -2.82
N MET A 87 9.73 -1.35 -2.10
CA MET A 87 10.99 -2.05 -2.32
C MET A 87 10.78 -3.55 -2.42
N THR A 88 11.56 -4.21 -3.25
CA THR A 88 11.69 -5.66 -3.23
C THR A 88 12.92 -6.09 -2.43
N TYR A 89 12.73 -6.99 -1.45
CA TYR A 89 13.87 -7.49 -0.67
C TYR A 89 14.91 -8.19 -1.56
N ARG A 90 14.51 -8.72 -2.71
CA ARG A 90 15.40 -9.35 -3.69
C ARG A 90 16.42 -8.38 -4.29
N ALA A 91 16.17 -7.07 -4.21
CA ALA A 91 17.08 -6.07 -4.77
C ALA A 91 18.45 -6.06 -4.08
N TRP A 92 18.49 -6.29 -2.77
CA TRP A 92 19.73 -6.31 -1.99
C TRP A 92 20.23 -7.71 -1.61
N LEU A 93 19.73 -8.76 -2.27
CA LEU A 93 20.37 -10.06 -2.18
C LEU A 93 21.61 -10.13 -3.09
N LYS A 94 22.65 -10.83 -2.68
CA LYS A 94 23.83 -11.09 -3.54
C LYS A 94 23.45 -11.87 -4.79
N ARG A 95 22.59 -12.89 -4.63
CA ARG A 95 22.07 -13.66 -5.75
C ARG A 95 20.91 -12.92 -6.39
N LYS A 96 21.11 -12.41 -7.59
CA LYS A 96 20.06 -11.78 -8.42
C LYS A 96 19.35 -12.87 -9.22
N VAL A 97 18.05 -13.04 -9.01
CA VAL A 97 17.22 -14.04 -9.69
C VAL A 97 16.44 -13.37 -10.83
N ARG A 98 16.58 -13.94 -12.04
CA ARG A 98 15.84 -13.51 -13.26
C ARG A 98 14.73 -14.51 -13.57
N PRO A 99 13.73 -14.14 -14.39
CA PRO A 99 12.74 -15.09 -14.90
C PRO A 99 13.43 -16.28 -15.58
N GLY A 100 13.08 -17.51 -15.12
CA GLY A 100 13.68 -18.75 -15.61
C GLY A 100 14.85 -19.27 -14.78
N ASP A 101 15.41 -18.48 -13.87
CA ASP A 101 16.44 -18.97 -12.96
C ASP A 101 15.82 -19.91 -11.90
N PRO A 102 16.64 -20.82 -11.32
CA PRO A 102 16.23 -21.61 -10.16
C PRO A 102 15.77 -20.71 -9.02
N ALA A 103 14.76 -21.14 -8.27
CA ALA A 103 14.25 -20.45 -7.09
C ALA A 103 15.37 -20.11 -6.09
N LEU A 104 15.17 -19.07 -5.28
CA LEU A 104 16.05 -18.79 -4.15
C LEU A 104 16.07 -19.98 -3.18
N THR A 105 17.22 -20.21 -2.57
CA THR A 105 17.33 -21.07 -1.40
C THR A 105 17.09 -20.26 -0.13
N VAL A 106 16.84 -20.93 1.00
CA VAL A 106 16.73 -20.24 2.30
C VAL A 106 18.01 -19.48 2.64
N ASP A 107 19.17 -20.03 2.33
CA ASP A 107 20.47 -19.40 2.58
C ASP A 107 20.69 -18.13 1.74
N ASP A 108 20.29 -18.11 0.47
CA ASP A 108 20.41 -16.94 -0.40
C ASP A 108 19.74 -15.68 0.19
N VAL A 109 18.67 -15.86 0.98
CA VAL A 109 17.87 -14.75 1.54
C VAL A 109 18.64 -13.93 2.58
N TYR A 110 19.69 -14.51 3.18
CA TYR A 110 20.52 -13.87 4.20
C TYR A 110 21.82 -13.25 3.67
N HIS A 111 22.15 -13.43 2.39
CA HIS A 111 23.35 -12.87 1.78
C HIS A 111 23.07 -11.50 1.15
N ILE A 112 23.52 -10.44 1.82
CA ILE A 112 23.20 -9.04 1.48
C ILE A 112 24.26 -8.42 0.58
N ASP A 113 23.80 -7.69 -0.44
CA ASP A 113 24.57 -6.80 -1.31
C ASP A 113 24.39 -5.35 -0.81
N GLU A 114 25.36 -4.84 -0.10
CA GLU A 114 25.34 -3.50 0.49
C GLU A 114 25.21 -2.38 -0.54
N SER A 115 25.72 -2.57 -1.76
CA SER A 115 25.68 -1.54 -2.80
C SER A 115 24.25 -1.14 -3.20
N THR A 116 23.31 -2.07 -3.12
CA THR A 116 21.89 -1.76 -3.39
C THR A 116 21.24 -1.05 -2.19
N LEU A 117 21.65 -1.33 -0.97
CA LEU A 117 21.17 -0.63 0.21
C LEU A 117 21.57 0.86 0.20
N GLU A 118 22.71 1.22 -0.40
CA GLU A 118 23.14 2.61 -0.59
C GLU A 118 22.15 3.41 -1.45
N LEU A 119 21.37 2.76 -2.32
CA LEU A 119 20.30 3.43 -3.07
C LEU A 119 19.15 3.83 -2.14
N VAL A 120 18.83 2.98 -1.15
CA VAL A 120 17.83 3.33 -0.14
C VAL A 120 18.33 4.47 0.74
N ASP A 121 19.63 4.46 1.12
CA ASP A 121 20.25 5.55 1.86
C ASP A 121 20.15 6.88 1.11
N LYS A 122 20.35 6.88 -0.21
CA LYS A 122 20.18 8.10 -1.03
C LYS A 122 18.76 8.64 -0.97
N ALA A 123 17.74 7.77 -1.05
CA ALA A 123 16.36 8.20 -0.93
C ALA A 123 16.07 8.83 0.45
N VAL A 124 16.57 8.19 1.52
CA VAL A 124 16.46 8.71 2.88
C VAL A 124 17.19 10.05 3.04
N HIS A 125 18.41 10.15 2.48
CA HIS A 125 19.19 11.39 2.48
C HIS A 125 18.45 12.54 1.76
N TYR A 126 17.88 12.27 0.58
CA TYR A 126 17.13 13.29 -0.15
C TYR A 126 15.83 13.66 0.58
N GLY A 127 15.16 12.69 1.22
CA GLY A 127 14.04 12.97 2.11
C GLY A 127 14.43 13.96 3.21
N ASP A 128 15.52 13.70 3.91
CA ASP A 128 16.03 14.59 4.97
C ASP A 128 16.43 15.99 4.43
N LYS A 129 17.10 16.02 3.27
CA LYS A 129 17.53 17.25 2.60
C LYS A 129 16.35 18.18 2.26
N TYR A 130 15.22 17.63 1.87
CA TYR A 130 14.05 18.41 1.42
C TYR A 130 12.88 18.41 2.41
N GLY A 131 13.08 17.92 3.63
CA GLY A 131 12.03 17.89 4.66
C GLY A 131 10.88 16.91 4.35
N ILE A 132 11.17 15.85 3.60
CA ILE A 132 10.20 14.83 3.18
C ILE A 132 10.36 13.59 4.07
N HIS A 133 9.25 13.13 4.66
CA HIS A 133 9.21 11.85 5.36
C HIS A 133 9.30 10.68 4.37
N VAL A 134 10.19 9.71 4.65
CA VAL A 134 10.35 8.51 3.81
C VAL A 134 9.80 7.27 4.51
N SER A 135 8.75 6.68 3.96
CA SER A 135 8.20 5.42 4.43
C SER A 135 8.77 4.25 3.62
N LEU A 136 9.61 3.44 4.26
CA LEU A 136 10.21 2.26 3.64
C LEU A 136 9.21 1.10 3.68
N CYS A 137 8.87 0.56 2.51
CA CYS A 137 7.88 -0.52 2.39
C CYS A 137 8.46 -1.73 1.66
N PHE A 138 8.34 -2.93 2.24
CA PHE A 138 8.60 -4.15 1.49
C PHE A 138 7.42 -4.47 0.58
N HIS A 139 7.45 -3.94 -0.65
CA HIS A 139 6.44 -4.28 -1.65
C HIS A 139 6.51 -5.77 -2.05
N HIS A 140 7.70 -6.33 -1.99
CA HIS A 140 7.95 -7.74 -2.03
C HIS A 140 8.79 -8.11 -0.80
N ALA A 141 8.14 -8.70 0.19
CA ALA A 141 8.74 -9.21 1.41
C ALA A 141 9.22 -10.66 1.23
N PRO A 142 10.10 -11.19 2.09
CA PRO A 142 10.44 -12.61 2.09
C PRO A 142 9.21 -13.51 2.15
N GLY A 143 9.00 -14.31 1.11
CA GLY A 143 7.87 -15.23 1.01
C GLY A 143 6.51 -14.62 0.69
N TYR A 144 6.43 -13.33 0.37
CA TYR A 144 5.16 -12.70 0.04
C TYR A 144 5.28 -11.47 -0.89
N ARG A 145 4.41 -11.40 -1.87
CA ARG A 145 4.04 -10.19 -2.61
C ARG A 145 2.58 -10.26 -3.01
N THR A 146 1.94 -9.13 -3.21
CA THR A 146 0.55 -9.04 -3.68
C THR A 146 0.35 -9.82 -4.98
N GLY A 147 -0.73 -10.61 -5.04
CA GLY A 147 -1.06 -11.44 -6.20
C GLY A 147 -0.17 -12.67 -6.40
N MET A 148 0.75 -12.99 -5.46
CA MET A 148 1.56 -14.20 -5.54
C MET A 148 0.70 -15.45 -5.29
N SER A 149 0.81 -16.42 -6.19
CA SER A 149 0.23 -17.73 -6.03
C SER A 149 1.35 -18.78 -5.86
N GLY A 150 1.30 -19.54 -4.77
CA GLY A 150 2.37 -20.47 -4.42
C GLY A 150 3.72 -19.75 -4.19
N LYS A 151 4.81 -20.50 -4.19
CA LYS A 151 6.15 -19.97 -3.86
C LYS A 151 6.72 -18.97 -4.89
N THR A 152 6.37 -19.08 -6.14
CA THR A 152 6.76 -18.14 -7.22
C THR A 152 8.25 -17.71 -7.16
N GLY A 153 9.16 -18.69 -7.03
CA GLY A 153 10.61 -18.46 -6.88
C GLY A 153 11.07 -18.09 -5.47
N GLU A 154 10.17 -18.08 -4.48
CA GLU A 154 10.50 -17.96 -3.07
C GLU A 154 10.83 -19.34 -2.47
N PRO A 155 11.72 -19.44 -1.47
CA PRO A 155 12.00 -20.70 -0.79
C PRO A 155 10.89 -21.12 0.18
N PHE A 156 10.06 -20.16 0.63
CA PHE A 156 9.03 -20.29 1.65
C PHE A 156 7.83 -19.36 1.38
N LEU A 157 6.79 -19.46 2.20
CA LEU A 157 5.59 -18.62 2.16
C LEU A 157 5.36 -17.93 3.50
N LEU A 158 5.20 -16.61 3.51
CA LEU A 158 5.07 -15.80 4.73
C LEU A 158 3.91 -16.25 5.63
N TRP A 159 2.80 -16.63 5.03
CA TRP A 159 1.59 -17.01 5.78
C TRP A 159 1.62 -18.43 6.33
N ARG A 160 2.63 -19.25 5.97
CA ARG A 160 2.69 -20.68 6.33
C ARG A 160 3.97 -21.08 7.05
N ASP A 161 5.11 -20.63 6.52
CA ASP A 161 6.42 -21.14 6.91
C ASP A 161 7.05 -20.20 7.96
N LYS A 162 7.63 -20.76 9.00
CA LYS A 162 8.30 -19.98 10.06
C LYS A 162 9.58 -19.32 9.56
N GLU A 163 10.28 -19.97 8.64
CA GLU A 163 11.50 -19.48 8.02
C GLU A 163 11.27 -18.15 7.26
N ALA A 164 10.07 -17.95 6.71
CA ALA A 164 9.70 -16.68 6.10
C ALA A 164 9.56 -15.55 7.13
N VAL A 165 9.03 -15.87 8.32
CA VAL A 165 8.96 -14.91 9.43
C VAL A 165 10.36 -14.57 9.94
N GLU A 166 11.23 -15.57 10.08
CA GLU A 166 12.64 -15.37 10.48
C GLU A 166 13.38 -14.47 9.47
N ALA A 167 13.15 -14.68 8.16
CA ALA A 167 13.69 -13.83 7.12
C ALA A 167 13.12 -12.41 7.16
N LEU A 168 11.81 -12.24 7.41
CA LEU A 168 11.19 -10.93 7.57
C LEU A 168 11.81 -10.17 8.75
N VAL A 169 12.03 -10.84 9.88
CA VAL A 169 12.70 -10.28 11.06
C VAL A 169 14.12 -9.84 10.69
N PHE A 170 14.92 -10.71 10.05
CA PHE A 170 16.30 -10.41 9.65
C PHE A 170 16.37 -9.14 8.80
N HIS A 171 15.54 -9.02 7.78
CA HIS A 171 15.56 -7.85 6.90
C HIS A 171 15.09 -6.58 7.61
N TRP A 172 14.07 -6.65 8.48
CA TRP A 172 13.68 -5.47 9.26
C TRP A 172 14.70 -5.08 10.34
N GLU A 173 15.39 -6.04 10.96
CA GLU A 173 16.52 -5.73 11.84
C GLU A 173 17.66 -5.03 11.09
N LEU A 174 17.96 -5.46 9.84
CA LEU A 174 18.94 -4.80 8.99
C LEU A 174 18.62 -3.32 8.81
N PHE A 175 17.38 -2.98 8.44
CA PHE A 175 16.93 -1.59 8.30
C PHE A 175 16.84 -0.86 9.64
N ALA A 176 16.39 -1.52 10.70
CA ALA A 176 16.32 -0.91 12.03
C ALA A 176 17.71 -0.50 12.56
N ARG A 177 18.73 -1.35 12.36
CA ARG A 177 20.13 -1.05 12.72
C ARG A 177 20.69 0.08 11.84
N ARG A 178 20.46 0.01 10.52
CA ARG A 178 20.95 1.00 9.54
C ARG A 178 20.44 2.41 9.84
N TYR A 179 19.18 2.54 10.23
CA TYR A 179 18.54 3.83 10.50
C TYR A 179 18.29 4.11 11.98
N ARG A 180 18.99 3.45 12.90
CA ARG A 180 18.80 3.62 14.35
C ARG A 180 18.91 5.06 14.80
N GLY A 181 19.78 5.86 14.19
CA GLY A 181 19.98 7.29 14.51
C GLY A 181 18.99 8.24 13.83
N ALA A 182 18.19 7.76 12.88
CA ALA A 182 17.22 8.61 12.20
C ALA A 182 15.93 8.72 13.02
N GLY A 183 15.46 9.95 13.27
CA GLY A 183 14.24 10.20 14.03
C GLY A 183 12.97 9.61 13.38
N ALA A 184 11.96 9.32 14.19
CA ALA A 184 10.68 8.81 13.72
C ALA A 184 9.94 9.78 12.78
N SER A 185 10.22 11.07 12.88
CA SER A 185 9.70 12.10 11.96
C SER A 185 10.27 12.02 10.54
N LYS A 186 11.43 11.35 10.34
CA LYS A 186 12.12 11.28 9.06
C LYS A 186 11.80 9.98 8.32
N ILE A 187 11.67 8.85 9.03
CA ILE A 187 11.52 7.52 8.45
C ILE A 187 10.48 6.71 9.21
N SER A 188 9.60 6.03 8.48
CA SER A 188 8.74 4.98 8.99
C SER A 188 8.99 3.65 8.27
N PHE A 189 8.57 2.55 8.88
CA PHE A 189 8.66 1.20 8.33
C PHE A 189 7.25 0.66 8.07
N ASN A 190 6.93 0.49 6.80
CA ASN A 190 5.72 -0.16 6.34
C ASN A 190 6.07 -1.64 6.07
N LEU A 191 5.64 -2.53 6.94
CA LEU A 191 6.18 -3.88 7.06
C LEU A 191 6.18 -4.69 5.78
N PHE A 192 5.07 -4.67 5.04
CA PHE A 192 4.96 -5.20 3.67
C PHE A 192 3.65 -4.76 3.03
N ASN A 193 3.63 -4.83 1.71
CA ASN A 193 2.54 -4.34 0.88
C ASN A 193 1.36 -5.31 0.82
N GLU A 194 0.15 -4.76 0.98
CA GLU A 194 -1.12 -5.35 0.56
C GLU A 194 -1.34 -6.83 0.93
N PRO A 195 -1.51 -7.16 2.22
CA PRO A 195 -1.88 -8.50 2.64
C PRO A 195 -3.11 -9.05 1.91
N PRO A 196 -3.26 -10.38 1.80
CA PRO A 196 -4.35 -10.99 1.06
C PRO A 196 -5.72 -10.68 1.66
N TRP A 197 -6.77 -11.00 0.90
CA TRP A 197 -8.13 -11.02 1.40
C TRP A 197 -8.29 -12.13 2.44
N TYR A 198 -9.16 -11.93 3.42
CA TYR A 198 -9.48 -12.96 4.42
C TYR A 198 -9.94 -14.26 3.76
N SER A 199 -9.39 -15.36 4.25
CA SER A 199 -9.62 -16.72 3.77
C SER A 199 -9.45 -17.70 4.94
N ASP A 200 -9.59 -19.01 4.70
CA ASP A 200 -9.33 -20.04 5.69
C ASP A 200 -7.86 -20.04 6.16
N ASP A 201 -6.93 -19.65 5.28
CA ASP A 201 -5.49 -19.60 5.57
C ASP A 201 -5.00 -18.24 6.07
N PHE A 202 -5.82 -17.18 6.01
CA PHE A 202 -5.43 -15.81 6.38
C PHE A 202 -6.58 -15.04 7.02
N ASN A 203 -6.37 -14.58 8.26
CA ASN A 203 -7.27 -13.72 9.02
C ASN A 203 -6.45 -12.75 9.89
N GLY A 204 -7.11 -11.89 10.67
CA GLY A 204 -6.46 -10.89 11.52
C GLY A 204 -5.53 -11.51 12.55
N GLU A 205 -5.89 -12.65 13.16
CA GLU A 205 -5.05 -13.36 14.13
C GLU A 205 -3.77 -13.92 13.48
N VAL A 206 -3.90 -14.57 12.32
CA VAL A 206 -2.74 -15.03 11.52
C VAL A 206 -1.84 -13.84 11.20
N TYR A 207 -2.42 -12.71 10.78
CA TYR A 207 -1.65 -11.51 10.47
C TYR A 207 -0.83 -11.04 11.66
N VAL A 208 -1.48 -10.84 12.83
CA VAL A 208 -0.81 -10.46 14.08
C VAL A 208 0.35 -11.41 14.39
N ASN A 209 0.09 -12.72 14.37
CA ASN A 209 1.09 -13.72 14.72
C ASN A 209 2.31 -13.71 13.77
N ARG A 210 2.12 -13.40 12.49
CA ARG A 210 3.21 -13.36 11.50
C ARG A 210 4.08 -12.13 11.60
N ILE A 211 3.54 -10.97 12.01
CA ILE A 211 4.32 -9.73 12.05
C ILE A 211 4.86 -9.38 13.44
N THR A 212 4.28 -9.93 14.51
CA THR A 212 4.71 -9.65 15.89
C THR A 212 6.22 -9.82 16.10
N PRO A 213 6.89 -10.88 15.60
CA PRO A 213 8.34 -11.01 15.74
C PRO A 213 9.13 -9.85 15.11
N ALA A 214 8.72 -9.38 13.92
CA ALA A 214 9.37 -8.26 13.25
C ALA A 214 9.12 -6.94 13.98
N VAL A 215 7.90 -6.68 14.46
CA VAL A 215 7.57 -5.51 15.29
C VAL A 215 8.44 -5.47 16.54
N ASN A 216 8.57 -6.60 17.26
CA ASN A 216 9.37 -6.69 18.47
C ASN A 216 10.86 -6.46 18.19
N ALA A 217 11.39 -7.04 17.11
CA ALA A 217 12.77 -6.85 16.70
C ALA A 217 13.08 -5.38 16.36
N ILE A 218 12.21 -4.71 15.60
CA ILE A 218 12.33 -3.29 15.29
C ILE A 218 12.33 -2.47 16.58
N ARG A 219 11.38 -2.70 17.50
CA ARG A 219 11.26 -1.95 18.74
C ARG A 219 12.44 -2.16 19.69
N THR A 220 13.05 -3.34 19.68
CA THR A 220 14.28 -3.61 20.46
C THR A 220 15.43 -2.72 19.99
N ILE A 221 15.54 -2.43 18.70
CA ILE A 221 16.63 -1.66 18.09
C ILE A 221 16.31 -0.17 18.03
N SER A 222 15.06 0.18 17.70
CA SER A 222 14.55 1.52 17.49
C SER A 222 13.16 1.67 18.14
N PRO A 223 13.08 1.87 19.49
CA PRO A 223 11.82 1.86 20.23
C PRO A 223 10.79 2.87 19.71
N GLU A 224 11.25 4.04 19.25
CA GLU A 224 10.39 5.12 18.76
C GLU A 224 10.07 5.04 17.27
N ARG A 225 10.49 3.97 16.57
CA ARG A 225 10.24 3.84 15.14
C ARG A 225 8.75 3.77 14.85
N THR A 226 8.26 4.65 13.97
CA THR A 226 6.93 4.54 13.40
C THR A 226 6.83 3.28 12.55
N ILE A 227 5.97 2.35 12.94
CA ILE A 227 5.70 1.09 12.24
C ILE A 227 4.29 1.17 11.68
N ILE A 228 4.14 0.77 10.41
CA ILE A 228 2.88 0.79 9.67
C ILE A 228 2.65 -0.62 9.10
N ALA A 229 1.42 -1.10 9.17
CA ALA A 229 0.99 -2.33 8.51
C ALA A 229 -0.15 -2.02 7.54
N ASP A 230 -0.07 -2.51 6.32
CA ASP A 230 -1.17 -2.33 5.37
C ASP A 230 -2.39 -3.14 5.82
N GLY A 231 -3.58 -2.63 5.55
CA GLY A 231 -4.84 -3.33 5.78
C GLY A 231 -4.95 -4.62 4.97
N ALA A 232 -5.76 -5.56 5.41
CA ALA A 232 -6.06 -6.78 4.68
C ALA A 232 -6.80 -6.48 3.36
N GLY A 233 -6.91 -7.49 2.48
CA GLY A 233 -7.61 -7.34 1.23
C GLY A 233 -7.00 -6.29 0.31
N ALA A 234 -5.68 -6.38 0.11
CA ALA A 234 -4.92 -5.40 -0.67
C ALA A 234 -5.08 -3.96 -0.13
N GLY A 235 -4.97 -3.78 1.18
CA GLY A 235 -5.05 -2.48 1.83
C GLY A 235 -6.47 -1.93 2.04
N ASN A 236 -7.51 -2.63 1.58
CA ASN A 236 -8.87 -2.11 1.63
C ASN A 236 -9.55 -2.24 3.01
N LEU A 237 -9.19 -3.27 3.79
CA LEU A 237 -9.86 -3.63 5.04
C LEU A 237 -8.94 -3.30 6.22
N CYS A 238 -9.42 -2.50 7.17
CA CYS A 238 -8.71 -2.32 8.44
C CYS A 238 -8.65 -3.65 9.22
N VAL A 239 -7.62 -3.80 10.04
CA VAL A 239 -7.36 -5.02 10.83
C VAL A 239 -7.35 -4.64 12.31
N PRO A 240 -8.51 -4.70 12.99
CA PRO A 240 -8.62 -4.32 14.41
C PRO A 240 -7.68 -5.10 15.33
N GLU A 241 -7.36 -6.35 14.98
CA GLU A 241 -6.48 -7.22 15.77
C GLU A 241 -5.06 -6.65 15.91
N LEU A 242 -4.60 -5.84 14.93
CA LEU A 242 -3.29 -5.18 14.97
C LEU A 242 -3.18 -4.08 16.04
N VAL A 243 -4.29 -3.62 16.60
CA VAL A 243 -4.30 -2.61 17.68
C VAL A 243 -3.47 -3.08 18.87
N THR A 244 -3.48 -4.39 19.15
CA THR A 244 -2.72 -5.00 20.26
C THR A 244 -1.21 -4.81 20.15
N LEU A 245 -0.69 -4.54 18.93
CA LEU A 245 0.73 -4.32 18.68
C LEU A 245 1.16 -2.85 18.83
N GLY A 246 0.21 -1.92 19.03
CA GLY A 246 0.50 -0.49 19.12
C GLY A 246 1.19 0.06 17.84
N ILE A 247 0.81 -0.42 16.66
CA ILE A 247 1.33 0.04 15.36
C ILE A 247 0.25 0.75 14.56
N ASN A 248 0.65 1.54 13.58
CA ASN A 248 -0.23 2.27 12.67
C ASN A 248 -0.66 1.38 11.51
N GLN A 249 -1.69 1.80 10.77
CA GLN A 249 -2.15 1.06 9.59
C GLN A 249 -2.18 1.94 8.34
N SER A 250 -2.05 1.30 7.19
CA SER A 250 -2.17 1.94 5.88
C SER A 250 -3.39 1.41 5.14
N VAL A 251 -4.22 2.32 4.66
CA VAL A 251 -5.33 2.03 3.75
C VAL A 251 -4.87 2.26 2.31
N HIS A 252 -5.35 1.41 1.38
CA HIS A 252 -5.21 1.64 -0.06
C HIS A 252 -6.58 1.85 -0.67
N CYS A 253 -6.70 2.78 -1.60
CA CYS A 253 -7.97 3.09 -2.26
C CYS A 253 -7.86 2.99 -3.77
N TYR A 254 -8.31 1.85 -4.29
CA TYR A 254 -8.42 1.59 -5.72
C TYR A 254 -9.83 1.14 -6.13
N ILE A 255 -10.81 1.25 -5.22
CA ILE A 255 -12.19 0.80 -5.47
C ILE A 255 -13.01 1.92 -6.12
N PRO A 256 -13.79 1.60 -7.15
CA PRO A 256 -13.95 0.29 -7.78
C PRO A 256 -12.81 -0.03 -8.75
N GLY A 257 -12.28 -1.25 -8.69
CA GLY A 257 -11.13 -1.67 -9.48
C GLY A 257 -11.32 -1.56 -11.00
N ASN A 258 -12.54 -1.66 -11.49
CA ASN A 258 -12.84 -1.48 -12.91
C ASN A 258 -12.84 -0.01 -13.38
N LEU A 259 -12.66 0.95 -12.47
CA LEU A 259 -12.33 2.34 -12.78
C LEU A 259 -10.81 2.57 -12.65
N SER A 260 -10.25 2.34 -11.45
CA SER A 260 -8.85 2.62 -11.17
C SER A 260 -7.88 1.79 -12.02
N HIS A 261 -8.22 0.51 -12.27
CA HIS A 261 -7.42 -0.41 -13.07
C HIS A 261 -7.98 -0.61 -14.49
N TYR A 262 -8.74 0.35 -15.01
CA TYR A 262 -9.33 0.25 -16.34
C TYR A 262 -8.24 0.01 -17.40
N LYS A 263 -8.35 -1.13 -18.12
CA LYS A 263 -7.46 -1.55 -19.21
C LYS A 263 -5.96 -1.57 -18.86
N VAL A 264 -5.58 -1.88 -17.61
CA VAL A 264 -4.15 -2.13 -17.29
C VAL A 264 -3.67 -3.42 -17.94
N ASP A 265 -2.40 -3.46 -18.33
CA ASP A 265 -1.89 -4.57 -19.17
C ASP A 265 -1.69 -5.89 -18.38
N TRP A 266 -1.53 -5.82 -17.06
CA TRP A 266 -1.28 -7.01 -16.23
C TRP A 266 -2.52 -7.77 -15.77
N MET A 267 -3.74 -7.28 -16.04
CA MET A 267 -4.99 -7.96 -15.71
C MET A 267 -5.75 -8.36 -16.98
N LYS A 268 -5.79 -9.66 -17.30
CA LYS A 268 -6.41 -10.18 -18.55
C LYS A 268 -7.92 -9.94 -18.69
N GLN A 269 -8.63 -9.72 -17.59
CA GLN A 269 -10.10 -9.64 -17.57
C GLN A 269 -10.66 -8.27 -17.98
N GLN A 270 -9.83 -7.26 -18.08
CA GLN A 270 -10.22 -5.85 -18.19
C GLN A 270 -10.63 -5.41 -19.59
N THR A 271 -10.32 -6.18 -20.61
CA THR A 271 -10.77 -5.89 -21.99
C THR A 271 -12.29 -5.93 -22.14
N ARG A 272 -13.00 -6.49 -21.13
CA ARG A 272 -14.47 -6.63 -21.11
C ARG A 272 -15.18 -5.56 -20.28
N TRP A 273 -14.45 -4.73 -19.52
CA TRP A 273 -15.10 -3.71 -18.70
C TRP A 273 -15.59 -2.55 -19.57
N PRO A 274 -16.82 -2.06 -19.34
CA PRO A 274 -17.30 -0.86 -20.00
C PRO A 274 -16.44 0.34 -19.60
N THR A 275 -16.43 1.37 -20.44
CA THR A 275 -15.77 2.63 -20.08
C THR A 275 -16.33 3.15 -18.75
N PRO A 276 -15.50 3.40 -17.74
CA PRO A 276 -15.97 3.83 -16.44
C PRO A 276 -16.57 5.23 -16.50
N LYS A 277 -17.43 5.52 -15.56
CA LYS A 277 -18.01 6.84 -15.29
C LYS A 277 -17.99 7.10 -13.80
N TRP A 278 -17.92 8.33 -13.39
CA TRP A 278 -17.98 8.67 -11.98
C TRP A 278 -18.86 9.90 -11.73
N PRO A 279 -19.83 9.81 -10.76
CA PRO A 279 -20.29 8.58 -10.09
C PRO A 279 -21.02 7.62 -11.04
N GLY A 280 -21.22 6.38 -10.60
CA GLY A 280 -22.07 5.41 -11.28
C GLY A 280 -21.32 4.27 -12.00
N THR A 281 -20.02 4.07 -11.76
CA THR A 281 -19.34 2.83 -12.18
C THR A 281 -19.95 1.63 -11.45
N VAL A 282 -20.29 0.60 -12.20
CA VAL A 282 -20.81 -0.67 -11.66
C VAL A 282 -19.67 -1.67 -11.60
N ASP A 283 -19.39 -2.21 -10.41
CA ASP A 283 -18.35 -3.21 -10.24
C ASP A 283 -18.78 -4.61 -10.72
N ASN A 284 -17.85 -5.58 -10.63
CA ASN A 284 -18.11 -6.96 -11.05
C ASN A 284 -19.16 -7.68 -10.18
N ALA A 285 -19.48 -7.17 -9.01
CA ALA A 285 -20.51 -7.67 -8.12
C ALA A 285 -21.88 -7.04 -8.37
N GLY A 286 -21.96 -6.08 -9.30
CA GLY A 286 -23.17 -5.36 -9.65
C GLY A 286 -23.48 -4.17 -8.75
N TYR A 287 -22.54 -3.73 -7.91
CA TYR A 287 -22.72 -2.54 -7.09
C TYR A 287 -22.41 -1.27 -7.87
N VAL A 288 -23.28 -0.27 -7.72
CA VAL A 288 -23.07 1.07 -8.26
C VAL A 288 -22.23 1.87 -7.28
N TRP A 289 -21.09 2.41 -7.76
CA TRP A 289 -20.15 3.19 -6.96
C TRP A 289 -20.33 4.70 -7.17
N GLY A 290 -20.18 5.40 -6.07
CA GLY A 290 -20.13 6.85 -5.94
C GLY A 290 -19.59 7.19 -4.57
N GLU A 291 -19.58 8.48 -4.23
CA GLU A 291 -19.03 9.01 -2.99
C GLU A 291 -19.64 8.34 -1.74
N GLU A 292 -20.97 8.26 -1.64
CA GLU A 292 -21.67 7.68 -0.48
C GLU A 292 -21.24 6.24 -0.23
N ARG A 293 -21.23 5.40 -1.27
CA ARG A 293 -20.82 4.01 -1.15
C ARG A 293 -19.34 3.87 -0.79
N MET A 294 -18.48 4.74 -1.32
CA MET A 294 -17.08 4.79 -0.94
C MET A 294 -16.93 5.08 0.56
N ARG A 295 -17.63 6.08 1.08
CA ARG A 295 -17.63 6.43 2.51
C ARG A 295 -18.15 5.29 3.39
N GLU A 296 -19.22 4.62 2.99
CA GLU A 296 -19.73 3.43 3.70
C GLU A 296 -18.71 2.30 3.74
N PHE A 297 -18.02 2.03 2.61
CA PHE A 297 -17.03 0.96 2.52
C PHE A 297 -15.84 1.22 3.45
N TYR A 298 -15.36 2.45 3.52
CA TYR A 298 -14.21 2.83 4.36
C TYR A 298 -14.60 3.28 5.78
N ALA A 299 -15.88 3.27 6.16
CA ALA A 299 -16.33 3.62 7.51
C ALA A 299 -15.65 2.82 8.65
N PRO A 300 -15.26 1.53 8.48
CA PRO A 300 -14.50 0.80 9.50
C PRO A 300 -13.17 1.48 9.88
N TRP A 301 -12.50 2.14 8.96
CA TRP A 301 -11.26 2.88 9.22
C TRP A 301 -11.47 4.06 10.17
N LYS A 302 -12.61 4.76 10.06
CA LYS A 302 -12.96 5.83 11.00
C LYS A 302 -13.07 5.33 12.45
N ARG A 303 -13.62 4.12 12.64
CA ARG A 303 -13.70 3.51 13.97
C ARG A 303 -12.32 3.14 14.52
N LEU A 304 -11.41 2.69 13.67
CA LEU A 304 -10.04 2.39 14.05
C LEU A 304 -9.29 3.66 14.47
N ILE A 305 -9.43 4.75 13.70
CA ILE A 305 -8.84 6.06 14.02
C ILE A 305 -9.37 6.59 15.35
N ALA A 306 -10.66 6.42 15.63
CA ALA A 306 -11.27 6.83 16.91
C ALA A 306 -10.70 6.08 18.13
N GLN A 307 -10.04 4.94 17.93
CA GLN A 307 -9.31 4.19 18.96
C GLN A 307 -7.86 4.70 19.15
N GLY A 308 -7.48 5.79 18.48
CA GLY A 308 -6.14 6.37 18.59
C GLY A 308 -5.09 5.73 17.68
N ILE A 309 -5.48 4.87 16.72
CA ILE A 309 -4.57 4.28 15.74
C ILE A 309 -4.35 5.27 14.60
N GLY A 310 -3.08 5.57 14.32
CA GLY A 310 -2.71 6.37 13.16
C GLY A 310 -2.99 5.60 11.86
N VAL A 311 -3.61 6.29 10.90
CA VAL A 311 -3.90 5.73 9.58
C VAL A 311 -3.36 6.68 8.51
N HIS A 312 -2.84 6.12 7.42
CA HIS A 312 -2.39 6.86 6.24
C HIS A 312 -2.90 6.14 4.99
N MET A 313 -3.28 6.87 3.95
CA MET A 313 -3.57 6.25 2.66
C MET A 313 -2.27 6.05 1.89
N GLY A 314 -1.66 4.85 2.02
CA GLY A 314 -0.37 4.53 1.43
C GLY A 314 -0.36 4.48 -0.09
N GLU A 315 -1.50 4.15 -0.69
CA GLU A 315 -1.65 4.11 -2.15
C GLU A 315 -3.06 4.52 -2.59
N THR A 316 -3.11 5.30 -3.66
CA THR A 316 -4.31 5.57 -4.47
C THR A 316 -3.89 6.03 -5.86
N GLY A 317 -4.77 5.97 -6.83
CA GLY A 317 -4.49 6.39 -8.20
C GLY A 317 -5.24 5.57 -9.24
N GLY A 318 -5.01 5.85 -10.52
CA GLY A 318 -5.70 5.11 -11.56
C GLY A 318 -5.01 5.11 -12.92
N SER A 319 -5.29 4.06 -13.67
CA SER A 319 -4.72 3.79 -14.99
C SER A 319 -4.82 5.00 -15.92
N HIS A 320 -3.75 5.22 -16.69
CA HIS A 320 -3.72 6.24 -17.76
C HIS A 320 -4.81 6.03 -18.83
N ARG A 321 -5.39 4.85 -18.89
CA ARG A 321 -6.47 4.51 -19.85
C ARG A 321 -7.87 4.81 -19.31
N CYS A 322 -8.02 5.09 -18.02
CA CYS A 322 -9.27 5.63 -17.48
C CYS A 322 -9.46 7.05 -18.02
N PRO A 323 -10.63 7.43 -18.54
CA PRO A 323 -10.87 8.80 -19.00
C PRO A 323 -10.48 9.82 -17.94
N HIS A 324 -9.66 10.80 -18.28
CA HIS A 324 -9.04 11.72 -17.32
C HIS A 324 -10.09 12.49 -16.46
N PRO A 325 -11.18 13.04 -17.04
CA PRO A 325 -12.21 13.70 -16.23
C PRO A 325 -12.88 12.76 -15.21
N VAL A 326 -13.05 11.48 -15.57
CA VAL A 326 -13.63 10.45 -14.68
C VAL A 326 -12.66 10.13 -13.55
N LEU A 327 -11.37 9.97 -13.88
CA LEU A 327 -10.33 9.72 -12.89
C LEU A 327 -10.22 10.89 -11.89
N LEU A 328 -10.20 12.14 -12.37
CA LEU A 328 -10.12 13.31 -11.50
C LEU A 328 -11.36 13.45 -10.60
N ALA A 329 -12.55 13.17 -11.10
CA ALA A 329 -13.77 13.18 -10.30
C ALA A 329 -13.74 12.12 -9.19
N TRP A 330 -13.34 10.89 -9.53
CA TRP A 330 -13.15 9.81 -8.56
C TRP A 330 -12.07 10.14 -7.53
N LEU A 331 -10.91 10.64 -7.99
CA LEU A 331 -9.80 11.01 -7.10
C LEU A 331 -10.18 12.16 -6.18
N THR A 332 -11.04 13.09 -6.61
CA THR A 332 -11.59 14.13 -5.75
C THR A 332 -12.33 13.53 -4.56
N ASP A 333 -13.22 12.57 -4.78
CA ASP A 333 -13.98 11.92 -3.70
C ASP A 333 -13.06 11.08 -2.79
N VAL A 334 -11.99 10.47 -3.33
CA VAL A 334 -10.96 9.80 -2.53
C VAL A 334 -10.24 10.79 -1.61
N LEU A 335 -9.87 11.96 -2.12
CA LEU A 335 -9.19 13.00 -1.33
C LEU A 335 -10.12 13.64 -0.30
N GLU A 336 -11.40 13.82 -0.62
CA GLU A 336 -12.41 14.23 0.38
C GLU A 336 -12.59 13.17 1.47
N LEU A 337 -12.53 11.87 1.12
CA LEU A 337 -12.53 10.79 2.11
C LEU A 337 -11.31 10.88 3.03
N CYS A 338 -10.10 11.13 2.51
CA CYS A 338 -8.91 11.33 3.33
C CYS A 338 -9.08 12.49 4.30
N LYS A 339 -9.59 13.62 3.82
CA LYS A 339 -9.89 14.80 4.63
C LYS A 339 -10.89 14.51 5.75
N ASP A 340 -11.97 13.78 5.47
CA ASP A 340 -12.99 13.41 6.46
C ASP A 340 -12.47 12.42 7.51
N LEU A 341 -11.54 11.55 7.12
CA LEU A 341 -10.87 10.64 8.02
C LEU A 341 -9.73 11.32 8.81
N GLY A 342 -9.32 12.54 8.41
CA GLY A 342 -8.20 13.25 9.01
C GLY A 342 -6.87 12.55 8.73
N ILE A 343 -6.65 12.01 7.53
CA ILE A 343 -5.44 11.25 7.13
C ILE A 343 -4.77 11.87 5.92
N GLY A 344 -3.46 11.64 5.80
CA GLY A 344 -2.70 11.96 4.59
C GLY A 344 -2.81 10.87 3.53
N PHE A 345 -2.16 11.11 2.38
CA PHE A 345 -2.22 10.21 1.22
C PHE A 345 -0.91 10.16 0.43
N ALA A 346 -0.71 9.07 -0.32
CA ALA A 346 0.33 8.96 -1.33
C ALA A 346 -0.23 8.47 -2.67
N LEU A 347 -0.02 9.24 -3.73
CA LEU A 347 -0.40 8.82 -5.08
C LEU A 347 0.49 7.67 -5.55
N TRP A 348 -0.09 6.65 -6.13
CA TRP A 348 0.59 5.64 -6.91
C TRP A 348 0.50 6.03 -8.39
N ASP A 349 1.57 6.53 -9.04
CA ASP A 349 2.90 6.80 -8.52
C ASP A 349 3.36 8.23 -8.89
N PHE A 350 4.64 8.54 -8.68
CA PHE A 350 5.20 9.85 -9.07
C PHE A 350 5.52 9.89 -10.56
N ILE A 351 6.30 8.93 -11.06
CA ILE A 351 6.75 8.86 -12.44
C ILE A 351 6.53 7.47 -13.05
N GLY A 352 5.94 7.44 -14.13
CA GLY A 352 5.54 6.60 -15.21
C GLY A 352 5.66 5.09 -15.25
N GLY A 353 6.30 4.40 -14.34
CA GLY A 353 6.51 2.94 -14.46
C GLY A 353 5.23 2.12 -14.54
N SER A 354 4.23 2.47 -13.75
CA SER A 354 2.90 1.85 -13.74
C SER A 354 1.87 2.55 -14.63
N LYS A 355 2.18 3.78 -15.10
CA LYS A 355 1.28 4.68 -15.84
C LYS A 355 0.03 5.10 -15.05
N PHE A 356 0.15 5.16 -13.73
CA PHE A 356 -0.85 5.68 -12.80
C PHE A 356 -0.48 7.07 -12.26
N GLY A 357 0.76 7.48 -12.47
CA GLY A 357 1.40 8.63 -11.86
C GLY A 357 0.97 9.98 -12.38
N ILE A 358 1.81 10.97 -12.05
CA ILE A 358 1.60 12.39 -12.41
C ILE A 358 2.54 12.85 -13.52
N LEU A 359 3.68 12.19 -13.69
CA LEU A 359 4.66 12.46 -14.76
C LEU A 359 4.68 11.31 -15.77
N ASP A 360 4.83 11.62 -17.04
CA ASP A 360 5.06 10.69 -18.16
C ASP A 360 4.04 9.55 -18.30
N THR A 361 2.78 9.80 -17.93
CA THR A 361 1.73 8.78 -17.90
C THR A 361 1.18 8.40 -19.27
N GLU A 362 1.54 9.11 -20.34
CA GLU A 362 1.12 8.83 -21.74
C GLU A 362 -0.40 8.80 -21.94
N ARG A 363 -1.16 9.65 -21.23
CA ARG A 363 -2.60 9.81 -21.46
C ARG A 363 -2.85 10.52 -22.78
N ASN A 364 -3.86 10.09 -23.52
CA ASN A 364 -4.23 10.71 -24.79
C ASN A 364 -5.22 11.89 -24.64
N ASP A 365 -5.79 12.06 -23.44
CA ASP A 365 -6.84 13.04 -23.13
C ASP A 365 -6.36 14.13 -22.16
N VAL A 366 -5.03 14.30 -22.05
CA VAL A 366 -4.38 15.32 -21.21
C VAL A 366 -3.49 16.22 -22.05
N ALA A 367 -3.66 17.52 -21.91
CA ALA A 367 -2.69 18.49 -22.35
C ALA A 367 -1.59 18.60 -21.27
N TYR A 368 -0.44 18.02 -21.55
CA TYR A 368 0.67 18.05 -20.62
C TYR A 368 1.41 19.38 -20.65
N GLU A 369 1.92 19.76 -19.46
CA GLU A 369 2.91 20.82 -19.32
C GLU A 369 4.32 20.22 -19.41
N ASP A 370 5.25 20.92 -20.06
CA ASP A 370 6.67 20.57 -19.97
C ASP A 370 7.21 20.91 -18.60
N TRP A 371 7.72 19.91 -17.88
CA TRP A 371 8.33 20.05 -16.57
C TRP A 371 9.75 19.47 -16.62
N PHE A 372 10.71 20.31 -16.96
CA PHE A 372 12.12 19.92 -17.10
C PHE A 372 12.32 18.71 -18.04
N GLY A 373 11.57 18.66 -19.14
CA GLY A 373 11.60 17.59 -20.14
C GLY A 373 10.65 16.41 -19.84
N HIS A 374 9.92 16.43 -18.72
CA HIS A 374 8.87 15.48 -18.38
C HIS A 374 7.49 16.02 -18.76
N LYS A 375 6.56 15.12 -19.03
CA LYS A 375 5.15 15.43 -19.32
C LYS A 375 4.34 15.47 -18.03
N LEU A 376 4.10 16.65 -17.47
CA LEU A 376 3.37 16.84 -16.21
C LEU A 376 1.85 16.95 -16.44
N ASP A 377 1.07 16.15 -15.74
CA ASP A 377 -0.38 16.34 -15.60
C ASP A 377 -0.68 17.45 -14.58
N ARG A 378 -0.72 18.70 -15.07
CA ARG A 378 -0.95 19.88 -14.21
C ARG A 378 -2.31 19.85 -13.52
N LYS A 379 -3.34 19.29 -14.15
CA LYS A 379 -4.68 19.22 -13.54
C LYS A 379 -4.70 18.28 -12.36
N MET A 380 -4.05 17.11 -12.48
CA MET A 380 -3.91 16.18 -11.37
C MET A 380 -3.06 16.78 -10.24
N LEU A 381 -1.92 17.43 -10.56
CA LEU A 381 -1.11 18.11 -9.56
C LEU A 381 -1.92 19.16 -8.80
N SER A 382 -2.64 20.03 -9.50
CA SER A 382 -3.47 21.06 -8.88
C SER A 382 -4.58 20.48 -8.00
N LEU A 383 -5.13 19.32 -8.37
CA LEU A 383 -6.08 18.60 -7.53
C LEU A 383 -5.42 18.12 -6.23
N LEU A 384 -4.27 17.44 -6.33
CA LEU A 384 -3.56 16.93 -5.16
C LEU A 384 -3.12 18.04 -4.20
N GLN A 385 -2.69 19.20 -4.74
CA GLN A 385 -2.26 20.37 -3.94
C GLN A 385 -3.39 21.01 -3.15
N LYS A 386 -4.64 20.83 -3.58
CA LYS A 386 -5.82 21.41 -2.91
C LYS A 386 -6.11 20.73 -1.56
N TYR A 387 -5.69 19.50 -1.41
CA TYR A 387 -5.93 18.68 -0.21
C TYR A 387 -4.64 18.48 0.58
#